data_f2180438946d67148c290c65ef6e2385
#
_entry.id   f2180438946d67148c290c65ef6e2385
#
_cell.length_a   1.000
_cell.length_b   1.000
_cell.length_c   1.000
_cell.angle_alpha   90.00
_cell.angle_beta   90.00
_cell.angle_gamma   90.00
#
_symmetry.space_group_name_H-M   'P 1'
#
loop_
_entity.id
_entity.type
_entity.pdbx_description
1 polymer ?
#
loop_
_entity_poly.entity_id
_entity_poly.type
_entity_poly.pdbx_seq_one_letter_code
_entity_poly.pdbx_strand_id
1 'polypeptide(L)'
;MRILVTGGAGFIGSHLCERLLNEDNEVIALDNFFTGRRENIAHLLDNHRFELIRHDVTEPILLEVEQIYNLACPASPIHYQYNPVKTVKTSVMGAINMLGLAKRVRARIFQASTSEVYGDPEVHPQTEDYWGNVNPIGLRSCYDEGKRLAETLFMDYHRQNDVDTRIVRIFNTYGPKMRADDGRVVSNFIVQALRGEDLTIYGTGEQTRSFCYVDDLVEGFIRLMNTEGDDLHLPVNLGNPGEFTMNELAHEVGKAVGKTVNIKNMPLPQDDPKQRQPNIERAKNLLGWSPTVPLAAGLQKTVAYFAENIKA
;
A
#
# COMPACT_ATOMS: atom_id res chain seq x y z
N MET A 1 -13.22 -18.45 7.06
CA MET A 1 -12.36 -18.76 5.89
C MET A 1 -10.91 -18.80 6.35
N ARG A 2 -10.05 -19.55 5.66
CA ARG A 2 -8.59 -19.51 5.86
C ARG A 2 -7.95 -18.62 4.80
N ILE A 3 -7.31 -17.54 5.24
CA ILE A 3 -6.86 -16.44 4.37
C ILE A 3 -5.35 -16.25 4.50
N LEU A 4 -4.65 -16.19 3.35
CA LEU A 4 -3.23 -15.86 3.27
C LEU A 4 -3.03 -14.36 3.01
N VAL A 5 -2.20 -13.71 3.83
CA VAL A 5 -1.77 -12.32 3.64
C VAL A 5 -0.24 -12.31 3.48
N THR A 6 0.27 -12.13 2.24
CA THR A 6 1.70 -11.92 2.02
C THR A 6 2.08 -10.49 2.38
N GLY A 7 3.25 -10.27 2.97
CA GLY A 7 3.61 -8.98 3.55
C GLY A 7 2.81 -8.66 4.82
N GLY A 8 2.33 -9.72 5.54
CA GLY A 8 1.43 -9.59 6.68
C GLY A 8 2.03 -8.88 7.90
N ALA A 9 3.35 -8.82 8.04
CA ALA A 9 4.04 -8.05 9.08
C ALA A 9 4.38 -6.60 8.66
N GLY A 10 4.03 -6.22 7.41
CA GLY A 10 4.19 -4.87 6.89
C GLY A 10 3.15 -3.89 7.45
N PHE A 11 3.24 -2.62 7.02
CA PHE A 11 2.31 -1.56 7.43
C PHE A 11 0.85 -1.94 7.12
N ILE A 12 0.48 -2.05 5.84
CA ILE A 12 -0.90 -2.34 5.45
C ILE A 12 -1.29 -3.77 5.83
N GLY A 13 -0.39 -4.75 5.61
CA GLY A 13 -0.65 -6.16 5.88
C GLY A 13 -1.02 -6.44 7.34
N SER A 14 -0.39 -5.77 8.31
CA SER A 14 -0.70 -5.97 9.73
C SER A 14 -2.07 -5.41 10.14
N HIS A 15 -2.54 -4.31 9.54
CA HIS A 15 -3.90 -3.82 9.72
C HIS A 15 -4.93 -4.77 9.09
N LEU A 16 -4.61 -5.29 7.90
CA LEU A 16 -5.48 -6.26 7.22
C LEU A 16 -5.59 -7.57 8.02
N CYS A 17 -4.47 -8.12 8.52
CA CYS A 17 -4.49 -9.32 9.36
C CYS A 17 -5.37 -9.13 10.60
N GLU A 18 -5.22 -8.02 11.30
CA GLU A 18 -6.04 -7.68 12.48
C GLU A 18 -7.53 -7.59 12.12
N ARG A 19 -7.87 -6.90 11.04
CA ARG A 19 -9.25 -6.75 10.59
C ARG A 19 -9.87 -8.09 10.19
N LEU A 20 -9.16 -8.94 9.44
CA LEU A 20 -9.64 -10.26 9.04
C LEU A 20 -9.86 -11.20 10.23
N LEU A 21 -8.99 -11.15 11.25
CA LEU A 21 -9.17 -11.90 12.50
C LEU A 21 -10.42 -11.45 13.27
N ASN A 22 -10.70 -10.13 13.28
CA ASN A 22 -11.89 -9.57 13.93
C ASN A 22 -13.20 -9.95 13.20
N GLU A 23 -13.11 -10.42 11.95
CA GLU A 23 -14.21 -10.97 11.16
C GLU A 23 -14.26 -12.52 11.22
N ASP A 24 -13.71 -13.10 12.28
CA ASP A 24 -13.72 -14.54 12.58
C ASP A 24 -13.03 -15.44 11.53
N ASN A 25 -12.10 -14.92 10.75
CA ASN A 25 -11.29 -15.70 9.82
C ASN A 25 -10.06 -16.33 10.52
N GLU A 26 -9.53 -17.40 9.92
CA GLU A 26 -8.17 -17.89 10.17
C GLU A 26 -7.23 -17.16 9.23
N VAL A 27 -6.17 -16.56 9.77
CA VAL A 27 -5.24 -15.71 9.01
C VAL A 27 -3.83 -16.24 9.07
N ILE A 28 -3.26 -16.50 7.89
CA ILE A 28 -1.84 -16.80 7.72
C ILE A 28 -1.12 -15.53 7.25
N ALA A 29 -0.27 -14.96 8.08
CA ALA A 29 0.65 -13.89 7.69
C ALA A 29 1.96 -14.50 7.18
N LEU A 30 2.32 -14.19 5.93
CA LEU A 30 3.57 -14.62 5.31
C LEU A 30 4.46 -13.40 5.09
N ASP A 31 5.67 -13.40 5.66
CA ASP A 31 6.59 -12.26 5.57
C ASP A 31 8.05 -12.72 5.68
N ASN A 32 8.97 -12.09 4.95
CA ASN A 32 10.41 -12.33 5.07
C ASN A 32 11.11 -11.34 6.03
N PHE A 33 10.35 -10.35 6.55
CA PHE A 33 10.81 -9.28 7.43
C PHE A 33 11.85 -8.34 6.81
N PHE A 34 11.85 -8.15 5.51
CA PHE A 34 12.71 -7.17 4.87
C PHE A 34 12.28 -5.73 5.23
N THR A 35 10.97 -5.43 5.10
CA THR A 35 10.39 -4.16 5.57
C THR A 35 9.35 -4.35 6.67
N GLY A 36 8.76 -5.54 6.76
CA GLY A 36 7.85 -5.93 7.83
C GLY A 36 8.54 -6.00 9.18
N ARG A 37 7.79 -5.80 10.26
CA ARG A 37 8.29 -5.83 11.64
C ARG A 37 7.43 -6.71 12.52
N ARG A 38 8.07 -7.52 13.38
CA ARG A 38 7.37 -8.41 14.30
C ARG A 38 6.45 -7.64 15.26
N GLU A 39 6.87 -6.44 15.64
CA GLU A 39 6.12 -5.54 16.52
C GLU A 39 4.73 -5.20 15.98
N ASN A 40 4.59 -5.09 14.65
CA ASN A 40 3.32 -4.77 14.00
C ASN A 40 2.24 -5.85 14.23
N ILE A 41 2.65 -7.10 14.45
CA ILE A 41 1.76 -8.27 14.58
C ILE A 41 1.95 -9.00 15.93
N ALA A 42 2.76 -8.47 16.85
CA ALA A 42 3.08 -9.13 18.12
C ALA A 42 1.82 -9.45 18.94
N HIS A 43 0.84 -8.55 18.95
CA HIS A 43 -0.43 -8.71 19.65
C HIS A 43 -1.37 -9.78 19.03
N LEU A 44 -1.05 -10.28 17.84
CA LEU A 44 -1.82 -11.31 17.14
C LEU A 44 -1.25 -12.72 17.39
N LEU A 45 0.01 -12.84 17.83
CA LEU A 45 0.72 -14.11 17.90
C LEU A 45 0.11 -15.14 18.86
N ASP A 46 -0.60 -14.69 19.89
CA ASP A 46 -1.28 -15.54 20.86
C ASP A 46 -2.71 -15.94 20.43
N ASN A 47 -3.19 -15.43 19.29
CA ASN A 47 -4.50 -15.79 18.76
C ASN A 47 -4.41 -17.13 18.02
N HIS A 48 -5.15 -18.14 18.45
CA HIS A 48 -5.16 -19.49 17.86
C HIS A 48 -5.59 -19.55 16.39
N ARG A 49 -6.22 -18.49 15.87
CA ARG A 49 -6.60 -18.34 14.45
C ARG A 49 -5.56 -17.57 13.63
N PHE A 50 -4.43 -17.19 14.23
CA PHE A 50 -3.34 -16.49 13.55
C PHE A 50 -2.10 -17.36 13.44
N GLU A 51 -1.59 -17.51 12.22
CA GLU A 51 -0.35 -18.23 11.94
C GLU A 51 0.65 -17.28 11.27
N LEU A 52 1.89 -17.27 11.74
CA LEU A 52 2.98 -16.50 11.12
C LEU A 52 3.96 -17.46 10.43
N ILE A 53 4.11 -17.30 9.11
CA ILE A 53 5.10 -18.05 8.33
C ILE A 53 6.20 -17.08 7.87
N ARG A 54 7.44 -17.33 8.30
CA ARG A 54 8.60 -16.61 7.77
C ARG A 54 9.02 -17.22 6.44
N HIS A 55 8.71 -16.51 5.34
CA HIS A 55 8.97 -17.01 3.98
C HIS A 55 9.14 -15.86 2.99
N ASP A 56 9.89 -16.10 1.92
CA ASP A 56 10.06 -15.15 0.81
C ASP A 56 9.15 -15.53 -0.35
N VAL A 57 8.28 -14.64 -0.80
CA VAL A 57 7.32 -14.90 -1.89
C VAL A 57 7.97 -15.24 -3.24
N THR A 58 9.27 -14.97 -3.40
CA THR A 58 10.00 -15.39 -4.61
C THR A 58 10.24 -16.90 -4.68
N GLU A 59 10.02 -17.62 -3.57
CA GLU A 59 10.07 -19.07 -3.50
C GLU A 59 8.63 -19.62 -3.42
N PRO A 60 8.34 -20.74 -4.09
CA PRO A 60 7.00 -21.34 -4.05
C PRO A 60 6.66 -21.86 -2.64
N ILE A 61 5.38 -21.81 -2.32
CA ILE A 61 4.82 -22.39 -1.09
C ILE A 61 3.50 -23.11 -1.39
N LEU A 62 3.23 -24.16 -0.67
CA LEU A 62 1.98 -24.93 -0.77
C LEU A 62 1.19 -24.77 0.52
N LEU A 63 0.00 -24.19 0.40
CA LEU A 63 -0.93 -23.97 1.50
C LEU A 63 -2.35 -24.28 1.02
N GLU A 64 -3.24 -24.61 1.93
CA GLU A 64 -4.68 -24.73 1.65
C GLU A 64 -5.37 -23.49 2.21
N VAL A 65 -5.87 -22.62 1.31
CA VAL A 65 -6.50 -21.34 1.64
C VAL A 65 -7.62 -21.02 0.67
N GLU A 66 -8.58 -20.22 1.09
CA GLU A 66 -9.75 -19.81 0.30
C GLU A 66 -9.55 -18.42 -0.33
N GLN A 67 -8.76 -17.56 0.31
CA GLN A 67 -8.41 -16.24 -0.21
C GLN A 67 -6.93 -15.95 -0.03
N ILE A 68 -6.36 -15.16 -0.96
CA ILE A 68 -4.97 -14.70 -0.92
C ILE A 68 -4.95 -13.18 -1.12
N TYR A 69 -4.36 -12.46 -0.18
CA TYR A 69 -4.01 -11.04 -0.35
C TYR A 69 -2.51 -10.92 -0.61
N ASN A 70 -2.14 -10.64 -1.86
CA ASN A 70 -0.74 -10.50 -2.26
C ASN A 70 -0.27 -9.05 -2.09
N LEU A 71 0.28 -8.73 -0.89
CA LEU A 71 0.78 -7.41 -0.55
C LEU A 71 2.32 -7.33 -0.47
N ALA A 72 3.02 -8.47 -0.50
CA ALA A 72 4.47 -8.49 -0.32
C ALA A 72 5.22 -7.77 -1.45
N CYS A 73 5.72 -6.59 -1.14
CA CYS A 73 6.68 -5.85 -1.97
C CYS A 73 7.24 -4.67 -1.16
N PRO A 74 8.54 -4.33 -1.26
CA PRO A 74 9.03 -3.04 -0.78
C PRO A 74 8.32 -1.92 -1.54
N ALA A 75 7.72 -0.96 -0.84
CA ALA A 75 6.83 0.03 -1.44
C ALA A 75 7.27 1.49 -1.24
N SER A 76 8.41 1.72 -0.62
CA SER A 76 9.00 3.06 -0.49
C SER A 76 10.32 3.17 -1.25
N PRO A 77 10.67 4.35 -1.80
CA PRO A 77 11.88 4.54 -2.62
C PRO A 77 13.16 4.04 -1.97
N ILE A 78 13.37 4.33 -0.70
CA ILE A 78 14.56 3.89 0.04
C ILE A 78 14.69 2.36 0.08
N HIS A 79 13.57 1.64 0.18
CA HIS A 79 13.58 0.20 0.29
C HIS A 79 13.61 -0.51 -1.07
N TYR A 80 12.80 -0.07 -2.06
CA TYR A 80 12.78 -0.76 -3.35
C TYR A 80 14.03 -0.46 -4.19
N GLN A 81 14.70 0.69 -3.98
CA GLN A 81 15.96 1.04 -4.64
C GLN A 81 17.18 0.41 -3.95
N TYR A 82 17.09 -0.04 -2.70
CA TYR A 82 18.17 -0.73 -2.00
C TYR A 82 18.63 -2.01 -2.73
N ASN A 83 17.67 -2.79 -3.23
CA ASN A 83 17.95 -3.94 -4.08
C ASN A 83 16.90 -4.00 -5.20
N PRO A 84 17.09 -3.25 -6.29
CA PRO A 84 16.09 -3.13 -7.36
C PRO A 84 15.80 -4.47 -8.05
N VAL A 85 16.79 -5.33 -8.25
CA VAL A 85 16.60 -6.66 -8.82
C VAL A 85 15.71 -7.53 -7.93
N LYS A 86 15.91 -7.49 -6.60
CA LYS A 86 15.05 -8.21 -5.66
C LYS A 86 13.64 -7.65 -5.65
N THR A 87 13.46 -6.34 -5.81
CA THR A 87 12.14 -5.69 -5.92
C THR A 87 11.37 -6.22 -7.15
N VAL A 88 12.02 -6.27 -8.32
CA VAL A 88 11.43 -6.88 -9.53
C VAL A 88 11.05 -8.34 -9.29
N LYS A 89 11.98 -9.14 -8.73
CA LYS A 89 11.71 -10.55 -8.42
C LYS A 89 10.51 -10.70 -7.47
N THR A 90 10.44 -9.89 -6.42
CA THR A 90 9.32 -9.94 -5.46
C THR A 90 7.98 -9.63 -6.14
N SER A 91 7.93 -8.60 -7.00
CA SER A 91 6.70 -8.24 -7.73
C SER A 91 6.29 -9.32 -8.74
N VAL A 92 7.25 -9.87 -9.50
CA VAL A 92 6.96 -10.76 -10.64
C VAL A 92 6.89 -12.22 -10.20
N MET A 93 7.96 -12.75 -9.59
CA MET A 93 7.99 -14.16 -9.15
C MET A 93 7.00 -14.38 -8.00
N GLY A 94 6.88 -13.39 -7.08
CA GLY A 94 5.87 -13.43 -6.03
C GLY A 94 4.46 -13.50 -6.60
N ALA A 95 4.13 -12.70 -7.62
CA ALA A 95 2.85 -12.79 -8.31
C ALA A 95 2.64 -14.17 -8.97
N ILE A 96 3.63 -14.69 -9.70
CA ILE A 96 3.58 -16.03 -10.35
C ILE A 96 3.33 -17.12 -9.30
N ASN A 97 4.06 -17.11 -8.18
CA ASN A 97 3.93 -18.12 -7.13
C ASN A 97 2.56 -18.07 -6.45
N MET A 98 2.06 -16.86 -6.13
CA MET A 98 0.74 -16.69 -5.51
C MET A 98 -0.41 -17.01 -6.46
N LEU A 99 -0.29 -16.65 -7.74
CA LEU A 99 -1.27 -17.04 -8.77
C LEU A 99 -1.26 -18.55 -9.02
N GLY A 100 -0.09 -19.19 -9.02
CA GLY A 100 0.04 -20.65 -9.10
C GLY A 100 -0.62 -21.34 -7.90
N LEU A 101 -0.44 -20.81 -6.69
CA LEU A 101 -1.12 -21.29 -5.50
C LEU A 101 -2.64 -21.10 -5.62
N ALA A 102 -3.10 -19.89 -5.97
CA ALA A 102 -4.53 -19.59 -6.14
C ALA A 102 -5.20 -20.53 -7.16
N LYS A 103 -4.56 -20.77 -8.33
CA LYS A 103 -5.01 -21.72 -9.33
C LYS A 103 -5.14 -23.15 -8.76
N ARG A 104 -4.13 -23.60 -8.00
CA ARG A 104 -4.11 -24.96 -7.43
C ARG A 104 -5.25 -25.19 -6.46
N VAL A 105 -5.51 -24.23 -5.54
CA VAL A 105 -6.54 -24.39 -4.49
C VAL A 105 -7.86 -23.73 -4.83
N ARG A 106 -7.99 -23.11 -6.01
CA ARG A 106 -9.17 -22.36 -6.46
C ARG A 106 -9.53 -21.20 -5.53
N ALA A 107 -8.51 -20.54 -4.96
CA ALA A 107 -8.69 -19.39 -4.10
C ALA A 107 -8.90 -18.13 -4.93
N ARG A 108 -9.73 -17.19 -4.41
CA ARG A 108 -9.76 -15.79 -4.88
C ARG A 108 -8.46 -15.12 -4.49
N ILE A 109 -7.86 -14.35 -5.42
CA ILE A 109 -6.59 -13.68 -5.16
C ILE A 109 -6.64 -12.19 -5.45
N PHE A 110 -6.14 -11.42 -4.51
CA PHE A 110 -5.99 -9.96 -4.55
C PHE A 110 -4.54 -9.56 -4.82
N GLN A 111 -4.33 -8.58 -5.72
CA GLN A 111 -3.06 -7.91 -5.97
C GLN A 111 -3.06 -6.49 -5.43
N ALA A 112 -2.15 -6.22 -4.52
CA ALA A 112 -1.79 -4.85 -4.16
C ALA A 112 -0.92 -4.25 -5.28
N SER A 113 -1.57 -3.60 -6.25
CA SER A 113 -0.93 -2.72 -7.21
C SER A 113 -0.77 -1.31 -6.63
N THR A 114 -0.45 -0.33 -7.44
CA THR A 114 -0.07 1.00 -6.98
C THR A 114 -0.47 2.07 -7.99
N SER A 115 -0.67 3.30 -7.54
CA SER A 115 -0.78 4.46 -8.43
C SER A 115 0.49 4.74 -9.23
N GLU A 116 1.64 4.14 -8.86
CA GLU A 116 2.89 4.28 -9.61
C GLU A 116 2.81 3.67 -11.03
N VAL A 117 1.84 2.77 -11.29
CA VAL A 117 1.58 2.25 -12.65
C VAL A 117 1.17 3.35 -13.64
N TYR A 118 0.74 4.51 -13.14
CA TYR A 118 0.41 5.68 -13.93
C TYR A 118 1.64 6.55 -14.27
N GLY A 119 2.77 6.37 -13.60
CA GLY A 119 4.00 7.14 -13.83
C GLY A 119 3.85 8.63 -13.54
N ASP A 120 4.38 9.50 -14.42
CA ASP A 120 4.11 10.94 -14.44
C ASP A 120 2.85 11.18 -15.32
N PRO A 121 1.64 11.24 -14.71
CA PRO A 121 0.40 11.11 -15.46
C PRO A 121 0.04 12.37 -16.23
N GLU A 122 -0.44 12.17 -17.47
CA GLU A 122 -1.03 13.20 -18.32
C GLU A 122 -2.55 13.38 -18.09
N VAL A 123 -3.17 12.43 -17.36
CA VAL A 123 -4.59 12.45 -16.97
C VAL A 123 -4.73 12.76 -15.51
N HIS A 124 -5.56 13.71 -15.15
CA HIS A 124 -5.82 14.15 -13.78
C HIS A 124 -7.30 14.47 -13.55
N PRO A 125 -7.98 13.89 -12.54
CA PRO A 125 -7.55 12.74 -11.71
C PRO A 125 -7.31 11.47 -12.53
N GLN A 126 -6.47 10.53 -12.02
CA GLN A 126 -6.16 9.30 -12.73
C GLN A 126 -7.35 8.34 -12.68
N THR A 127 -7.78 7.87 -13.87
CA THR A 127 -8.81 6.86 -14.08
C THR A 127 -8.20 5.50 -14.38
N GLU A 128 -8.93 4.40 -14.14
CA GLU A 128 -8.37 3.05 -14.29
C GLU A 128 -8.12 2.63 -15.74
N ASP A 129 -8.76 3.27 -16.71
CA ASP A 129 -8.56 3.08 -18.15
C ASP A 129 -7.32 3.81 -18.71
N TYR A 130 -6.72 4.71 -17.95
CA TYR A 130 -5.47 5.36 -18.32
C TYR A 130 -4.28 4.41 -18.17
N TRP A 131 -3.55 4.18 -19.25
CA TRP A 131 -2.44 3.21 -19.30
C TRP A 131 -1.16 3.68 -18.63
N GLY A 132 -1.06 4.96 -18.32
CA GLY A 132 0.09 5.53 -17.65
C GLY A 132 1.20 6.02 -18.59
N ASN A 133 2.13 6.79 -18.00
CA ASN A 133 3.34 7.31 -18.61
C ASN A 133 4.53 7.02 -17.69
N VAL A 134 5.03 5.77 -17.75
CA VAL A 134 6.10 5.26 -16.88
C VAL A 134 7.43 5.32 -17.61
N ASN A 135 8.49 5.79 -16.94
CA ASN A 135 9.86 5.68 -17.42
C ASN A 135 10.38 4.24 -17.21
N PRO A 136 10.53 3.40 -18.27
CA PRO A 136 10.85 1.98 -18.11
C PRO A 136 12.30 1.70 -17.67
N ILE A 137 13.18 2.71 -17.71
CA ILE A 137 14.60 2.59 -17.38
C ILE A 137 15.04 3.53 -16.25
N GLY A 138 14.10 4.25 -15.62
CA GLY A 138 14.38 5.16 -14.51
C GLY A 138 14.70 4.43 -13.20
N LEU A 139 15.15 5.18 -12.21
CA LEU A 139 15.50 4.60 -10.89
C LEU A 139 14.31 3.96 -10.16
N ARG A 140 13.08 4.34 -10.52
CA ARG A 140 11.82 3.81 -9.93
C ARG A 140 11.27 2.61 -10.70
N SER A 141 11.75 2.35 -11.93
CA SER A 141 11.20 1.35 -12.84
C SER A 141 11.17 -0.08 -12.25
N CYS A 142 12.10 -0.42 -11.36
CA CYS A 142 12.10 -1.72 -10.66
C CYS A 142 10.80 -1.97 -9.87
N TYR A 143 10.18 -0.92 -9.34
CA TYR A 143 8.90 -0.98 -8.64
C TYR A 143 7.74 -0.78 -9.62
N ASP A 144 7.78 0.30 -10.41
CA ASP A 144 6.70 0.72 -11.29
C ASP A 144 6.40 -0.36 -12.35
N GLU A 145 7.41 -0.79 -13.12
CA GLU A 145 7.27 -1.85 -14.12
C GLU A 145 7.05 -3.24 -13.49
N GLY A 146 7.63 -3.50 -12.31
CA GLY A 146 7.36 -4.71 -11.56
C GLY A 146 5.87 -4.86 -11.20
N LYS A 147 5.22 -3.76 -10.79
CA LYS A 147 3.78 -3.73 -10.49
C LYS A 147 2.91 -3.80 -11.75
N ARG A 148 3.30 -3.11 -12.83
CA ARG A 148 2.62 -3.21 -14.14
C ARG A 148 2.62 -4.64 -14.67
N LEU A 149 3.77 -5.33 -14.61
CA LEU A 149 3.87 -6.72 -15.03
C LEU A 149 3.06 -7.66 -14.11
N ALA A 150 2.99 -7.38 -12.80
CA ALA A 150 2.12 -8.13 -11.90
C ALA A 150 0.63 -7.99 -12.29
N GLU A 151 0.15 -6.80 -12.68
CA GLU A 151 -1.21 -6.62 -13.21
C GLU A 151 -1.42 -7.46 -14.48
N THR A 152 -0.46 -7.45 -15.42
CA THR A 152 -0.51 -8.27 -16.63
C THR A 152 -0.65 -9.75 -16.30
N LEU A 153 0.15 -10.28 -15.37
CA LEU A 153 0.08 -11.67 -14.94
C LEU A 153 -1.29 -12.01 -14.33
N PHE A 154 -1.85 -11.14 -13.50
CA PHE A 154 -3.18 -11.34 -12.91
C PHE A 154 -4.27 -11.42 -13.98
N MET A 155 -4.23 -10.53 -14.98
CA MET A 155 -5.16 -10.54 -16.11
C MET A 155 -5.01 -11.80 -16.98
N ASP A 156 -3.78 -12.25 -17.22
CA ASP A 156 -3.54 -13.44 -18.04
C ASP A 156 -3.91 -14.75 -17.33
N TYR A 157 -3.67 -14.85 -16.01
CA TYR A 157 -4.15 -15.98 -15.22
C TYR A 157 -5.68 -16.03 -15.17
N HIS A 158 -6.34 -14.87 -15.10
CA HIS A 158 -7.79 -14.79 -15.21
C HIS A 158 -8.27 -15.30 -16.58
N ARG A 159 -7.75 -14.77 -17.69
CA ARG A 159 -8.17 -15.10 -19.04
C ARG A 159 -7.87 -16.54 -19.44
N GLN A 160 -6.72 -17.06 -19.05
CA GLN A 160 -6.22 -18.36 -19.47
C GLN A 160 -6.64 -19.49 -18.51
N ASN A 161 -6.80 -19.22 -17.23
CA ASN A 161 -6.93 -20.23 -16.19
C ASN A 161 -8.15 -20.05 -15.28
N ASP A 162 -9.02 -19.09 -15.59
CA ASP A 162 -10.22 -18.76 -14.81
C ASP A 162 -9.94 -18.50 -13.32
N VAL A 163 -8.74 -17.98 -12.99
CA VAL A 163 -8.42 -17.56 -11.62
C VAL A 163 -9.26 -16.35 -11.25
N ASP A 164 -9.92 -16.40 -10.11
CA ASP A 164 -10.73 -15.29 -9.58
C ASP A 164 -9.80 -14.21 -8.99
N THR A 165 -9.43 -13.23 -9.83
CA THR A 165 -8.45 -12.18 -9.52
C THR A 165 -9.11 -10.86 -9.15
N ARG A 166 -8.48 -10.11 -8.24
CA ARG A 166 -8.83 -8.73 -7.86
C ARG A 166 -7.57 -7.88 -7.89
N ILE A 167 -7.65 -6.68 -8.45
CA ILE A 167 -6.51 -5.76 -8.55
C ILE A 167 -6.89 -4.40 -7.96
N VAL A 168 -6.09 -3.91 -7.01
CA VAL A 168 -6.25 -2.55 -6.47
C VAL A 168 -5.03 -1.72 -6.78
N ARG A 169 -5.23 -0.55 -7.38
CA ARG A 169 -4.22 0.50 -7.51
C ARG A 169 -4.28 1.40 -6.29
N ILE A 170 -3.34 1.20 -5.37
CA ILE A 170 -3.27 1.89 -4.09
C ILE A 170 -2.65 3.26 -4.28
N PHE A 171 -3.33 4.31 -3.85
CA PHE A 171 -2.78 5.67 -3.75
C PHE A 171 -2.12 5.88 -2.39
N ASN A 172 -1.42 7.02 -2.20
CA ASN A 172 -0.66 7.27 -0.98
C ASN A 172 -1.49 7.00 0.27
N THR A 173 -1.01 6.08 1.07
CA THR A 173 -1.67 5.64 2.31
C THR A 173 -0.78 5.92 3.51
N TYR A 174 -1.39 6.34 4.61
CA TYR A 174 -0.72 6.64 5.88
C TYR A 174 -1.50 6.10 7.06
N GLY A 175 -0.81 5.95 8.21
CA GLY A 175 -1.43 5.46 9.44
C GLY A 175 -0.42 4.93 10.44
N PRO A 176 -0.89 4.43 11.60
CA PRO A 176 -0.07 3.70 12.57
C PRO A 176 0.66 2.52 11.94
N LYS A 177 1.71 2.02 12.59
CA LYS A 177 2.56 0.90 12.14
C LYS A 177 3.41 1.20 10.89
N MET A 178 3.36 2.43 10.30
CA MET A 178 4.40 2.88 9.36
C MET A 178 5.76 2.91 10.06
N ARG A 179 6.82 2.70 9.29
CA ARG A 179 8.19 2.83 9.81
C ARG A 179 8.58 4.31 9.96
N ALA A 180 9.34 4.63 10.99
CA ALA A 180 9.89 5.98 11.19
C ALA A 180 10.90 6.37 10.09
N ASP A 181 11.59 5.37 9.52
CA ASP A 181 12.55 5.48 8.43
C ASP A 181 11.95 5.08 7.06
N ASP A 182 10.62 5.19 6.90
CA ASP A 182 9.93 4.77 5.67
C ASP A 182 10.27 5.66 4.46
N GLY A 183 10.63 6.92 4.69
CA GLY A 183 11.00 7.87 3.64
C GLY A 183 9.83 8.53 2.92
N ARG A 184 8.58 8.16 3.20
CA ARG A 184 7.39 8.83 2.67
C ARG A 184 7.06 10.08 3.48
N VAL A 185 6.45 11.07 2.81
CA VAL A 185 6.29 12.42 3.37
C VAL A 185 5.57 12.47 4.71
N VAL A 186 4.48 11.72 4.92
CA VAL A 186 3.70 11.78 6.17
C VAL A 186 4.52 11.27 7.35
N SER A 187 5.19 10.10 7.20
CA SER A 187 6.05 9.57 8.27
C SER A 187 7.23 10.49 8.53
N ASN A 188 7.89 11.00 7.48
CA ASN A 188 9.03 11.93 7.64
C ASN A 188 8.63 13.20 8.40
N PHE A 189 7.54 13.85 8.00
CA PHE A 189 7.08 15.09 8.66
C PHE A 189 6.72 14.86 10.13
N ILE A 190 6.01 13.76 10.43
CA ILE A 190 5.66 13.43 11.82
C ILE A 190 6.91 13.18 12.66
N VAL A 191 7.86 12.39 12.14
CA VAL A 191 9.10 12.08 12.86
C VAL A 191 9.93 13.34 13.11
N GLN A 192 10.11 14.18 12.10
CA GLN A 192 10.84 15.45 12.18
C GLN A 192 10.15 16.40 13.18
N ALA A 193 8.84 16.57 13.10
CA ALA A 193 8.08 17.43 14.03
C ALA A 193 8.18 16.95 15.48
N LEU A 194 8.07 15.64 15.74
CA LEU A 194 8.21 15.06 17.08
C LEU A 194 9.59 15.32 17.67
N ARG A 195 10.65 15.22 16.84
CA ARG A 195 12.06 15.49 17.22
C ARG A 195 12.39 16.96 17.32
N GLY A 196 11.51 17.87 16.90
CA GLY A 196 11.77 19.29 16.85
C GLY A 196 12.74 19.71 15.73
N GLU A 197 12.83 18.89 14.68
CA GLU A 197 13.60 19.15 13.47
C GLU A 197 12.78 19.95 12.46
N ASP A 198 13.44 20.64 11.51
CA ASP A 198 12.77 21.30 10.40
C ASP A 198 12.14 20.26 9.47
N LEU A 199 10.94 20.52 8.96
CA LEU A 199 10.27 19.65 7.99
C LEU A 199 10.91 19.82 6.62
N THR A 200 11.41 18.74 6.02
CA THR A 200 12.06 18.77 4.71
C THR A 200 11.05 18.65 3.58
N ILE A 201 10.85 19.75 2.84
CA ILE A 201 10.02 19.78 1.64
C ILE A 201 10.89 19.81 0.41
N TYR A 202 10.66 18.89 -0.52
CA TYR A 202 11.35 18.87 -1.80
C TYR A 202 10.66 19.82 -2.79
N GLY A 203 11.45 20.71 -3.45
CA GLY A 203 10.93 21.76 -4.33
C GLY A 203 10.28 22.90 -3.54
N THR A 204 9.24 23.54 -4.12
CA THR A 204 8.51 24.68 -3.54
C THR A 204 7.45 24.29 -2.52
N GLY A 205 7.05 23.01 -2.50
CA GLY A 205 5.95 22.53 -1.67
C GLY A 205 4.55 22.73 -2.27
N GLU A 206 4.46 23.27 -3.50
CA GLU A 206 3.17 23.49 -4.21
C GLU A 206 2.66 22.22 -4.93
N GLN A 207 3.50 21.20 -5.07
CA GLN A 207 3.06 19.91 -5.61
C GLN A 207 2.00 19.28 -4.71
N THR A 208 0.96 18.73 -5.34
CA THR A 208 -0.18 18.15 -4.61
C THR A 208 -0.10 16.63 -4.53
N ARG A 209 -0.60 16.09 -3.42
CA ARG A 209 -0.81 14.66 -3.21
C ARG A 209 -2.11 14.44 -2.45
N SER A 210 -2.69 13.28 -2.67
CA SER A 210 -3.83 12.79 -1.89
C SER A 210 -3.38 11.75 -0.87
N PHE A 211 -4.03 11.69 0.29
CA PHE A 211 -3.63 10.80 1.39
C PHE A 211 -4.83 10.04 1.94
N CYS A 212 -4.79 8.71 1.83
CA CYS A 212 -5.81 7.82 2.34
C CYS A 212 -5.39 7.24 3.71
N TYR A 213 -6.28 7.26 4.67
CA TYR A 213 -6.03 6.60 5.95
C TYR A 213 -6.13 5.08 5.80
N VAL A 214 -5.26 4.34 6.52
CA VAL A 214 -5.10 2.89 6.32
C VAL A 214 -6.37 2.09 6.57
N ASP A 215 -7.23 2.48 7.52
CA ASP A 215 -8.47 1.76 7.80
C ASP A 215 -9.47 1.86 6.64
N ASP A 216 -9.57 3.04 5.99
CA ASP A 216 -10.39 3.21 4.78
C ASP A 216 -9.89 2.32 3.64
N LEU A 217 -8.56 2.23 3.47
CA LEU A 217 -7.96 1.38 2.44
C LEU A 217 -8.25 -0.11 2.69
N VAL A 218 -8.06 -0.58 3.92
CA VAL A 218 -8.34 -1.97 4.32
C VAL A 218 -9.82 -2.31 4.12
N GLU A 219 -10.73 -1.41 4.46
CA GLU A 219 -12.16 -1.57 4.17
C GLU A 219 -12.43 -1.76 2.67
N GLY A 220 -11.75 -0.98 1.82
CA GLY A 220 -11.85 -1.13 0.36
C GLY A 220 -11.37 -2.49 -0.13
N PHE A 221 -10.28 -3.02 0.43
CA PHE A 221 -9.76 -4.36 0.12
C PHE A 221 -10.79 -5.45 0.44
N ILE A 222 -11.34 -5.40 1.65
CA ILE A 222 -12.32 -6.38 2.12
C ILE A 222 -13.59 -6.35 1.28
N ARG A 223 -14.10 -5.15 0.98
CA ARG A 223 -15.26 -5.01 0.10
C ARG A 223 -14.99 -5.63 -1.27
N LEU A 224 -13.87 -5.31 -1.92
CA LEU A 224 -13.56 -5.86 -3.23
C LEU A 224 -13.44 -7.39 -3.21
N MET A 225 -12.82 -7.96 -2.17
CA MET A 225 -12.67 -9.40 -2.03
C MET A 225 -13.97 -10.13 -1.72
N ASN A 226 -14.97 -9.46 -1.12
CA ASN A 226 -16.25 -10.05 -0.77
C ASN A 226 -17.38 -9.69 -1.76
N THR A 227 -17.11 -8.82 -2.75
CA THR A 227 -18.11 -8.46 -3.78
C THR A 227 -18.13 -9.54 -4.86
N GLU A 228 -19.37 -9.91 -5.27
CA GLU A 228 -19.64 -10.78 -6.40
C GLU A 228 -20.18 -9.95 -7.56
N GLY A 229 -19.91 -10.35 -8.79
CA GLY A 229 -20.37 -9.67 -10.00
C GLY A 229 -19.35 -9.70 -11.13
N ASP A 230 -19.71 -9.02 -12.21
CA ASP A 230 -18.88 -8.94 -13.42
C ASP A 230 -17.77 -7.87 -13.29
N ASP A 231 -16.73 -7.98 -14.10
CA ASP A 231 -15.62 -7.01 -14.22
C ASP A 231 -14.81 -6.73 -12.96
N LEU A 232 -14.95 -7.55 -11.93
CA LEU A 232 -14.20 -7.41 -10.67
C LEU A 232 -12.72 -7.77 -10.80
N HIS A 233 -12.32 -8.42 -11.89
CA HIS A 233 -10.93 -8.70 -12.25
C HIS A 233 -10.18 -7.47 -12.78
N LEU A 234 -10.90 -6.43 -13.19
CA LEU A 234 -10.31 -5.18 -13.66
C LEU A 234 -9.79 -4.33 -12.50
N PRO A 235 -8.73 -3.53 -12.69
CA PRO A 235 -8.18 -2.68 -11.64
C PRO A 235 -9.19 -1.72 -11.04
N VAL A 236 -9.07 -1.48 -9.72
CA VAL A 236 -9.87 -0.49 -8.98
C VAL A 236 -8.92 0.46 -8.23
N ASN A 237 -9.10 1.76 -8.42
CA ASN A 237 -8.38 2.77 -7.65
C ASN A 237 -8.94 2.87 -6.24
N LEU A 238 -8.07 2.73 -5.24
CA LEU A 238 -8.40 3.04 -3.85
C LEU A 238 -7.48 4.14 -3.30
N GLY A 239 -8.09 5.22 -2.84
CA GLY A 239 -7.41 6.39 -2.31
C GLY A 239 -8.38 7.48 -1.91
N ASN A 240 -7.89 8.53 -1.29
CA ASN A 240 -8.71 9.70 -0.95
C ASN A 240 -8.55 10.75 -2.08
N PRO A 241 -9.62 11.22 -2.72
CA PRO A 241 -9.53 12.24 -3.78
C PRO A 241 -9.21 13.65 -3.27
N GLY A 242 -9.22 13.90 -1.96
CA GLY A 242 -8.83 15.19 -1.39
C GLY A 242 -7.33 15.45 -1.57
N GLU A 243 -6.99 16.53 -2.26
CA GLU A 243 -5.60 16.94 -2.50
C GLU A 243 -5.12 17.93 -1.45
N PHE A 244 -3.84 17.82 -1.12
CA PHE A 244 -3.11 18.74 -0.25
C PHE A 244 -1.77 19.06 -0.89
N THR A 245 -1.37 20.33 -0.83
CA THR A 245 0.01 20.72 -1.10
C THR A 245 0.92 20.19 0.00
N MET A 246 2.21 20.07 -0.26
CA MET A 246 3.18 19.68 0.78
C MET A 246 3.25 20.72 1.89
N ASN A 247 3.03 22.01 1.58
CA ASN A 247 2.97 23.09 2.55
C ASN A 247 1.75 22.94 3.48
N GLU A 248 0.56 22.63 2.93
CA GLU A 248 -0.65 22.37 3.72
C GLU A 248 -0.47 21.13 4.60
N LEU A 249 0.09 20.04 4.07
CA LEU A 249 0.37 18.84 4.86
C LEU A 249 1.32 19.14 6.02
N ALA A 250 2.39 19.91 5.80
CA ALA A 250 3.32 20.30 6.86
C ALA A 250 2.62 21.06 7.98
N HIS A 251 1.71 21.97 7.62
CA HIS A 251 0.90 22.72 8.57
C HIS A 251 -0.05 21.81 9.38
N GLU A 252 -0.75 20.88 8.71
CA GLU A 252 -1.63 19.92 9.38
C GLU A 252 -0.87 18.97 10.32
N VAL A 253 0.34 18.54 9.94
CA VAL A 253 1.22 17.76 10.82
C VAL A 253 1.65 18.59 12.03
N GLY A 254 2.02 19.86 11.85
CA GLY A 254 2.34 20.77 12.96
C GLY A 254 1.19 20.90 13.95
N LYS A 255 -0.03 21.09 13.46
CA LYS A 255 -1.25 21.11 14.29
C LYS A 255 -1.45 19.79 15.05
N ALA A 256 -1.30 18.66 14.37
CA ALA A 256 -1.50 17.35 14.98
C ALA A 256 -0.46 17.02 16.06
N VAL A 257 0.78 17.49 15.90
CA VAL A 257 1.86 17.36 16.91
C VAL A 257 1.74 18.41 18.02
N GLY A 258 0.97 19.49 17.81
CA GLY A 258 0.85 20.60 18.77
C GLY A 258 2.08 21.50 18.82
N LYS A 259 2.85 21.60 17.73
CA LYS A 259 4.07 22.40 17.64
C LYS A 259 4.05 23.31 16.40
N THR A 260 4.68 24.47 16.52
CA THR A 260 5.07 25.26 15.34
C THR A 260 6.21 24.54 14.65
N VAL A 261 6.07 24.31 13.34
CA VAL A 261 7.08 23.64 12.53
C VAL A 261 7.76 24.64 11.59
N ASN A 262 9.07 24.51 11.41
CA ASN A 262 9.82 25.22 10.39
C ASN A 262 9.92 24.34 9.14
N ILE A 263 10.03 24.95 7.98
CA ILE A 263 10.16 24.25 6.69
C ILE A 263 11.55 24.52 6.12
N LYS A 264 12.20 23.44 5.66
CA LYS A 264 13.47 23.48 4.93
C LYS A 264 13.26 22.91 3.53
N ASN A 265 13.42 23.75 2.50
CA ASN A 265 13.30 23.30 1.13
C ASN A 265 14.57 22.58 0.67
N MET A 266 14.38 21.48 -0.06
CA MET A 266 15.44 20.64 -0.65
C MET A 266 15.21 20.50 -2.16
N PRO A 267 16.25 20.20 -2.97
CA PRO A 267 16.08 19.95 -4.40
C PRO A 267 15.11 18.79 -4.66
N LEU A 268 14.28 18.89 -5.73
CA LEU A 268 13.39 17.81 -6.14
C LEU A 268 14.18 16.56 -6.52
N PRO A 269 13.74 15.37 -6.08
CA PRO A 269 14.28 14.11 -6.57
C PRO A 269 13.96 13.92 -8.08
N GLN A 270 14.79 13.12 -8.73
CA GLN A 270 14.56 12.72 -10.12
C GLN A 270 13.32 11.83 -10.22
N ASP A 271 12.52 11.99 -11.29
CA ASP A 271 11.31 11.20 -11.59
C ASP A 271 10.19 11.28 -10.52
N ASP A 272 10.12 12.35 -9.71
CA ASP A 272 9.00 12.53 -8.78
C ASP A 272 7.77 13.07 -9.54
N PRO A 273 6.61 12.36 -9.51
CA PRO A 273 5.42 12.80 -10.23
C PRO A 273 4.92 14.17 -9.76
N LYS A 274 4.43 15.00 -10.68
CA LYS A 274 3.94 16.36 -10.35
C LYS A 274 2.62 16.33 -9.59
N GLN A 275 1.70 15.44 -9.98
CA GLN A 275 0.34 15.35 -9.45
C GLN A 275 -0.08 13.89 -9.29
N ARG A 276 -0.84 13.60 -8.22
CA ARG A 276 -1.38 12.26 -8.00
C ARG A 276 -2.68 12.30 -7.20
N GLN A 277 -3.80 12.07 -7.91
CA GLN A 277 -5.14 12.08 -7.34
C GLN A 277 -5.97 10.94 -7.94
N PRO A 278 -6.57 10.06 -7.13
CA PRO A 278 -7.42 8.99 -7.66
C PRO A 278 -8.76 9.51 -8.15
N ASN A 279 -9.20 9.06 -9.32
CA ASN A 279 -10.62 8.95 -9.58
C ASN A 279 -11.11 7.67 -8.88
N ILE A 280 -12.14 7.76 -8.04
CA ILE A 280 -12.68 6.63 -7.25
C ILE A 280 -14.12 6.26 -7.64
N GLU A 281 -14.61 6.75 -8.76
CA GLU A 281 -15.99 6.47 -9.19
C GLU A 281 -16.26 4.97 -9.40
N ARG A 282 -15.26 4.23 -9.89
CA ARG A 282 -15.35 2.78 -10.01
C ARG A 282 -15.51 2.12 -8.65
N ALA A 283 -14.71 2.49 -7.65
CA ALA A 283 -14.84 1.98 -6.29
C ALA A 283 -16.19 2.31 -5.65
N LYS A 284 -16.70 3.52 -5.85
CA LYS A 284 -18.04 3.91 -5.39
C LYS A 284 -19.14 3.05 -6.01
N ASN A 285 -19.09 2.87 -7.32
CA ASN A 285 -20.15 2.17 -8.07
C ASN A 285 -20.13 0.67 -7.81
N LEU A 286 -18.95 0.03 -7.79
CA LEU A 286 -18.81 -1.41 -7.60
C LEU A 286 -18.92 -1.84 -6.13
N LEU A 287 -18.37 -1.05 -5.22
CA LEU A 287 -18.16 -1.46 -3.83
C LEU A 287 -18.99 -0.65 -2.82
N GLY A 288 -19.66 0.43 -3.25
CA GLY A 288 -20.24 1.40 -2.34
C GLY A 288 -19.18 2.03 -1.41
N TRP A 289 -17.92 2.08 -1.88
CA TRP A 289 -16.78 2.52 -1.07
C TRP A 289 -16.38 3.95 -1.35
N SER A 290 -16.13 4.70 -0.30
CA SER A 290 -15.43 5.98 -0.31
C SER A 290 -14.65 6.15 1.00
N PRO A 291 -13.54 6.92 1.00
CA PRO A 291 -12.81 7.20 2.23
C PRO A 291 -13.67 8.04 3.18
N THR A 292 -13.61 7.73 4.47
CA THR A 292 -14.44 8.36 5.51
C THR A 292 -13.62 9.11 6.57
N VAL A 293 -12.31 8.81 6.68
CA VAL A 293 -11.43 9.41 7.69
C VAL A 293 -10.80 10.69 7.16
N PRO A 294 -11.14 11.87 7.73
CA PRO A 294 -10.49 13.13 7.38
C PRO A 294 -8.99 13.10 7.70
N LEU A 295 -8.16 13.83 6.92
CA LEU A 295 -6.72 13.88 7.11
C LEU A 295 -6.32 14.24 8.55
N ALA A 296 -6.94 15.25 9.14
CA ALA A 296 -6.64 15.68 10.50
C ALA A 296 -6.87 14.58 11.55
N ALA A 297 -7.98 13.82 11.43
CA ALA A 297 -8.27 12.71 12.35
C ALA A 297 -7.28 11.56 12.20
N GLY A 298 -6.93 11.18 10.95
CA GLY A 298 -5.93 10.16 10.67
C GLY A 298 -4.53 10.57 11.14
N LEU A 299 -4.15 11.85 10.97
CA LEU A 299 -2.88 12.38 11.46
C LEU A 299 -2.77 12.30 12.98
N GLN A 300 -3.83 12.65 13.73
CA GLN A 300 -3.83 12.54 15.21
C GLN A 300 -3.52 11.11 15.66
N LYS A 301 -4.18 10.10 15.09
CA LYS A 301 -3.92 8.67 15.40
C LYS A 301 -2.50 8.25 15.03
N THR A 302 -2.01 8.73 13.88
CA THR A 302 -0.68 8.39 13.38
C THR A 302 0.41 9.03 14.26
N VAL A 303 0.25 10.30 14.64
CA VAL A 303 1.14 11.03 15.55
C VAL A 303 1.19 10.35 16.92
N ALA A 304 0.04 9.96 17.49
CA ALA A 304 -0.01 9.25 18.77
C ALA A 304 0.83 7.96 18.71
N TYR A 305 0.65 7.16 17.66
CA TYR A 305 1.46 5.95 17.45
C TYR A 305 2.97 6.24 17.38
N PHE A 306 3.38 7.26 16.61
CA PHE A 306 4.80 7.61 16.49
C PHE A 306 5.37 8.16 17.80
N ALA A 307 4.61 8.96 18.55
CA ALA A 307 5.05 9.50 19.84
C ALA A 307 5.37 8.40 20.87
N GLU A 308 4.62 7.29 20.83
CA GLU A 308 4.86 6.13 21.71
C GLU A 308 6.03 5.25 21.22
N ASN A 309 6.28 5.19 19.91
CA ASN A 309 7.19 4.22 19.29
C ASN A 309 8.51 4.80 18.77
N ILE A 310 8.66 6.13 18.69
CA ILE A 310 9.95 6.77 18.42
C ILE A 310 10.68 6.95 19.74
N LYS A 311 11.79 6.22 19.89
CA LYS A 311 12.74 6.54 20.97
C LYS A 311 13.37 7.90 20.66
N ALA A 312 13.31 8.80 21.62
CA ALA A 312 13.94 10.13 21.56
C ALA A 312 15.45 10.06 21.32
#